data_00c1401a59bddd3d996966cf6aae8e9d
#
_entry.id   00c1401a59bddd3d996966cf6aae8e9d
#
_cell.length_a   1.000
_cell.length_b   1.000
_cell.length_c   1.000
_cell.angle_alpha   90.00
_cell.angle_beta   90.00
_cell.angle_gamma   90.00
#
_symmetry.space_group_name_H-M   'P 1'
#
loop_
_entity.id
_entity.type
_entity.pdbx_description
1 polymer ?
#
loop_
_entity_poly.entity_id
_entity_poly.type
_entity_poly.pdbx_seq_one_letter_code
_entity_poly.pdbx_strand_id
1 'polypeptide(L)'
;MLSFPIETGSISKNKFTAKLSTSMACVLLLLTTGCSQGETKSAQSVEAINTKSASTVAASNSVSTLRIGYVGNSEPTGPLGWAKKKGILDRELQQAGFKNITFARFPNGPDLNEALVAGQLDVGSLGDTPAIVLRARGQETRLLRITQFNTTAWLVAKKNGPRSLAELKGQKIATQKGSYMHRYLLGLLAEAKIAKDVKVVHLMTTEAKAALERGDVAAYATSSDLGPFLKSQGFPVIDSSANHKGLSGTSLVVATESFLAKQPDFPQKFNAILTEAAKDLKANSEEYYQYHAQITKYPIDIIKVSLPLKQISEEPLPAEGVKLLEGTKKFLVSQGLAKSDFKLTDWAAKE
;
A
#
# COMPACT_ATOMS: atom_id res chain seq x y z
N MET A 1 3.60 50.33 41.15
CA MET A 1 2.82 51.28 40.34
C MET A 1 3.63 51.60 39.07
N LEU A 2 3.28 51.05 37.95
CA LEU A 2 3.60 51.57 36.62
C LEU A 2 2.66 50.81 35.66
N SER A 3 1.62 51.53 35.21
CA SER A 3 0.61 51.10 34.26
C SER A 3 1.14 51.22 32.84
N PHE A 4 0.86 50.21 31.98
CA PHE A 4 0.97 50.33 30.52
C PHE A 4 -0.40 50.06 29.87
N PRO A 5 -0.77 50.80 28.82
CA PRO A 5 -2.10 50.81 28.25
C PRO A 5 -2.35 49.69 27.26
N ILE A 6 -3.62 49.26 27.18
CA ILE A 6 -4.18 48.30 26.27
C ILE A 6 -4.53 49.03 24.96
N GLU A 7 -3.88 48.65 23.82
CA GLU A 7 -4.33 49.05 22.49
C GLU A 7 -5.27 48.00 21.93
N THR A 8 -6.49 48.42 21.63
CA THR A 8 -7.51 47.64 20.91
C THR A 8 -7.35 47.84 19.41
N GLY A 9 -6.82 46.86 18.72
CA GLY A 9 -6.73 46.80 17.23
C GLY A 9 -8.02 46.28 16.64
N SER A 10 -8.66 47.12 15.84
CA SER A 10 -9.87 46.87 15.04
C SER A 10 -9.67 45.85 13.94
N ILE A 11 -10.50 44.80 13.87
CA ILE A 11 -10.52 43.79 12.81
C ILE A 11 -11.40 44.28 11.66
N SER A 12 -10.78 44.60 10.51
CA SER A 12 -11.44 44.91 9.27
C SER A 12 -12.02 43.65 8.58
N LYS A 13 -13.34 43.65 8.39
CA LYS A 13 -14.07 42.62 7.63
C LYS A 13 -14.00 42.90 6.15
N ASN A 14 -13.18 42.19 5.38
CA ASN A 14 -13.23 42.19 3.93
C ASN A 14 -14.24 41.13 3.43
N LYS A 15 -15.33 41.63 2.83
CA LYS A 15 -16.30 40.83 2.08
C LYS A 15 -15.78 40.57 0.68
N PHE A 16 -15.51 39.31 0.34
CA PHE A 16 -15.32 38.88 -1.04
C PHE A 16 -16.66 38.49 -1.66
N THR A 17 -17.16 39.27 -2.59
CA THR A 17 -18.31 38.95 -3.42
C THR A 17 -17.87 38.18 -4.66
N ALA A 18 -18.31 36.91 -4.78
CA ALA A 18 -18.14 36.12 -5.98
C ALA A 18 -19.20 36.51 -7.03
N LYS A 19 -18.76 36.88 -8.20
CA LYS A 19 -19.62 37.06 -9.38
C LYS A 19 -19.80 35.73 -10.10
N LEU A 20 -21.03 35.25 -10.15
CA LEU A 20 -21.50 34.21 -11.09
C LEU A 20 -21.65 34.82 -12.46
N SER A 21 -21.03 34.27 -13.47
CA SER A 21 -21.33 34.57 -14.87
C SER A 21 -21.95 33.32 -15.51
N THR A 22 -23.25 33.45 -15.78
CA THR A 22 -24.07 32.50 -16.53
C THR A 22 -23.92 32.83 -18.01
N SER A 23 -23.44 31.89 -18.82
CA SER A 23 -23.52 31.97 -20.29
C SER A 23 -24.30 30.78 -20.80
N MET A 24 -25.50 31.05 -21.20
CA MET A 24 -26.47 30.19 -21.88
C MET A 24 -26.34 30.47 -23.38
N ALA A 25 -26.03 29.48 -24.18
CA ALA A 25 -26.15 29.54 -25.62
C ALA A 25 -26.90 28.34 -26.14
N CYS A 26 -28.16 28.57 -26.48
CA CYS A 26 -29.00 27.73 -27.35
C CYS A 26 -28.49 27.77 -28.79
N VAL A 27 -28.42 26.62 -29.46
CA VAL A 27 -28.50 26.55 -30.91
C VAL A 27 -29.46 25.43 -31.31
N LEU A 28 -30.41 25.86 -32.16
CA LEU A 28 -31.58 25.18 -32.68
C LEU A 28 -31.24 24.13 -33.75
N LEU A 29 -32.19 23.21 -33.85
CA LEU A 29 -32.49 22.22 -34.90
C LEU A 29 -32.30 22.66 -36.35
N LEU A 30 -31.95 21.70 -37.21
CA LEU A 30 -32.50 21.57 -38.56
C LEU A 30 -32.64 20.08 -38.94
N LEU A 31 -33.88 19.68 -39.13
CA LEU A 31 -34.32 18.43 -39.74
C LEU A 31 -34.22 18.59 -41.28
N THR A 32 -33.72 17.56 -41.99
CA THR A 32 -34.08 17.32 -43.38
C THR A 32 -34.34 15.85 -43.63
N THR A 33 -35.56 15.60 -43.94
CA THR A 33 -36.15 14.35 -44.51
C THR A 33 -35.70 14.20 -45.99
N GLY A 34 -35.43 12.95 -46.40
CA GLY A 34 -35.21 12.57 -47.78
C GLY A 34 -35.48 11.08 -47.95
N CYS A 35 -36.74 10.74 -48.35
CA CYS A 35 -37.10 9.42 -48.89
C CYS A 35 -36.68 9.32 -50.35
N SER A 36 -36.19 8.15 -50.78
CA SER A 36 -36.40 7.67 -52.15
C SER A 36 -36.34 6.13 -52.16
N GLN A 37 -37.42 5.57 -52.70
CA GLN A 37 -37.69 4.18 -53.05
C GLN A 37 -36.93 3.77 -54.31
N GLY A 38 -36.64 2.47 -54.44
CA GLY A 38 -36.20 1.85 -55.68
C GLY A 38 -36.07 0.33 -55.53
N GLU A 39 -37.16 -0.38 -55.82
CA GLU A 39 -37.25 -1.82 -56.03
C GLU A 39 -36.42 -2.25 -57.27
N THR A 40 -35.79 -3.42 -57.24
CA THR A 40 -36.14 -4.52 -58.21
C THR A 40 -35.38 -5.79 -57.90
N LYS A 41 -36.11 -6.90 -58.10
CA LYS A 41 -35.81 -8.33 -57.94
C LYS A 41 -34.67 -8.82 -58.85
N SER A 42 -33.92 -9.84 -58.41
CA SER A 42 -33.75 -11.08 -59.19
C SER A 42 -33.25 -12.21 -58.29
N ALA A 43 -33.90 -13.34 -58.39
CA ALA A 43 -33.54 -14.62 -57.80
C ALA A 43 -32.61 -15.40 -58.72
N GLN A 44 -31.64 -16.14 -58.14
CA GLN A 44 -31.31 -17.50 -58.60
C GLN A 44 -30.29 -18.18 -57.68
N SER A 45 -30.74 -19.27 -57.12
CA SER A 45 -30.27 -20.68 -57.01
C SER A 45 -28.88 -20.97 -56.39
N VAL A 46 -28.98 -21.58 -55.24
CA VAL A 46 -28.45 -22.87 -54.74
C VAL A 46 -27.13 -23.33 -55.29
N GLU A 47 -26.13 -23.42 -54.38
CA GLU A 47 -25.26 -24.59 -54.27
C GLU A 47 -24.70 -24.69 -52.84
N ALA A 48 -24.90 -25.88 -52.26
CA ALA A 48 -24.37 -26.29 -50.98
C ALA A 48 -22.94 -26.77 -51.14
N ILE A 49 -21.98 -26.20 -50.44
CA ILE A 49 -20.65 -26.83 -50.25
C ILE A 49 -20.17 -26.60 -48.81
N ASN A 50 -20.19 -27.71 -48.11
CA ASN A 50 -19.18 -28.20 -47.17
C ASN A 50 -18.78 -27.39 -45.95
N THR A 51 -19.25 -27.89 -44.84
CA THR A 51 -18.70 -27.76 -43.48
C THR A 51 -17.19 -27.84 -43.44
N LYS A 52 -16.53 -26.73 -43.15
CA LYS A 52 -15.22 -26.74 -42.54
C LYS A 52 -15.35 -26.14 -41.16
N SER A 53 -15.02 -26.95 -40.15
CA SER A 53 -14.90 -26.59 -38.75
C SER A 53 -14.26 -25.22 -38.59
N ALA A 54 -15.05 -24.25 -38.22
CA ALA A 54 -14.53 -23.03 -37.66
C ALA A 54 -14.02 -23.39 -36.25
N SER A 55 -12.72 -23.63 -36.15
CA SER A 55 -12.02 -23.53 -34.88
C SER A 55 -12.27 -22.13 -34.38
N THR A 56 -13.17 -22.01 -33.42
CA THR A 56 -13.32 -20.82 -32.60
C THR A 56 -11.99 -20.67 -31.86
N VAL A 57 -11.08 -19.91 -32.44
CA VAL A 57 -9.99 -19.30 -31.68
C VAL A 57 -10.69 -18.37 -30.72
N ALA A 58 -10.89 -18.83 -29.50
CA ALA A 58 -11.24 -17.98 -28.39
C ALA A 58 -10.21 -16.85 -28.41
N ALA A 59 -10.66 -15.64 -28.76
CA ALA A 59 -9.86 -14.45 -28.62
C ALA A 59 -9.53 -14.38 -27.13
N SER A 60 -8.33 -14.81 -26.75
CA SER A 60 -7.82 -14.64 -25.40
C SER A 60 -7.80 -13.13 -25.17
N ASN A 61 -8.69 -12.66 -24.30
CA ASN A 61 -8.62 -11.29 -23.75
C ASN A 61 -7.35 -11.22 -22.89
N SER A 62 -6.17 -11.37 -23.51
CA SER A 62 -4.90 -11.28 -22.83
C SER A 62 -4.70 -9.85 -22.38
N VAL A 63 -4.65 -9.66 -21.06
CA VAL A 63 -4.26 -8.39 -20.45
C VAL A 63 -2.82 -8.12 -20.91
N SER A 64 -2.64 -7.14 -21.78
CA SER A 64 -1.31 -6.81 -22.32
C SER A 64 -0.47 -5.95 -21.37
N THR A 65 -1.08 -5.34 -20.37
CA THR A 65 -0.42 -4.46 -19.41
C THR A 65 -0.73 -4.92 -17.98
N LEU A 66 0.30 -5.10 -17.16
CA LEU A 66 0.21 -5.35 -15.74
C LEU A 66 0.49 -4.05 -14.98
N ARG A 67 -0.44 -3.63 -14.12
CA ARG A 67 -0.34 -2.40 -13.33
C ARG A 67 -0.09 -2.73 -11.86
N ILE A 68 1.13 -2.46 -11.37
CA ILE A 68 1.57 -2.78 -10.02
C ILE A 68 1.68 -1.49 -9.19
N GLY A 69 0.91 -1.40 -8.10
CA GLY A 69 1.08 -0.37 -7.09
C GLY A 69 2.00 -0.84 -5.96
N TYR A 70 2.79 0.08 -5.38
CA TYR A 70 3.59 -0.22 -4.20
C TYR A 70 3.66 0.98 -3.25
N VAL A 71 3.82 0.69 -1.96
CA VAL A 71 3.93 1.72 -0.92
C VAL A 71 5.40 1.94 -0.57
N GLY A 72 5.80 3.19 -0.43
CA GLY A 72 7.06 3.56 0.22
C GLY A 72 8.02 4.38 -0.62
N ASN A 73 9.22 3.84 -0.85
CA ASN A 73 10.38 4.56 -1.41
C ASN A 73 10.26 4.85 -2.92
N SER A 74 11.34 5.40 -3.52
CA SER A 74 11.38 5.71 -4.95
C SER A 74 11.22 4.49 -5.85
N GLU A 75 11.62 3.32 -5.37
CA GLU A 75 11.47 2.02 -6.01
C GLU A 75 10.83 1.01 -5.03
N PRO A 76 10.18 -0.07 -5.52
CA PRO A 76 9.70 -1.13 -4.67
C PRO A 76 10.87 -1.84 -3.95
N THR A 77 10.61 -2.40 -2.78
CA THR A 77 11.58 -3.13 -1.96
C THR A 77 11.21 -4.61 -1.87
N GLY A 78 12.01 -5.37 -1.15
CA GLY A 78 11.81 -6.81 -0.96
C GLY A 78 11.95 -7.61 -2.26
N PRO A 79 11.36 -8.82 -2.32
CA PRO A 79 11.44 -9.67 -3.50
C PRO A 79 10.92 -9.02 -4.79
N LEU A 80 9.85 -8.21 -4.70
CA LEU A 80 9.30 -7.50 -5.86
C LEU A 80 10.29 -6.48 -6.45
N GLY A 81 10.90 -5.66 -5.58
CA GLY A 81 11.87 -4.67 -6.02
C GLY A 81 13.15 -5.31 -6.55
N TRP A 82 13.57 -6.41 -5.92
CA TRP A 82 14.72 -7.16 -6.37
C TRP A 82 14.49 -7.84 -7.71
N ALA A 83 13.33 -8.48 -7.90
CA ALA A 83 12.93 -9.08 -9.19
C ALA A 83 12.95 -8.04 -10.33
N LYS A 84 12.43 -6.83 -10.06
CA LYS A 84 12.51 -5.70 -10.99
C LYS A 84 13.96 -5.29 -11.26
N LYS A 85 14.76 -5.08 -10.22
CA LYS A 85 16.17 -4.66 -10.31
C LYS A 85 17.03 -5.64 -11.11
N LYS A 86 16.79 -6.95 -10.95
CA LYS A 86 17.55 -8.02 -11.61
C LYS A 86 16.97 -8.40 -13.00
N GLY A 87 15.88 -7.76 -13.44
CA GLY A 87 15.22 -8.07 -14.71
C GLY A 87 14.49 -9.42 -14.72
N ILE A 88 14.39 -10.11 -13.56
CA ILE A 88 13.67 -11.38 -13.42
C ILE A 88 12.20 -11.17 -13.74
N LEU A 89 11.61 -10.11 -13.17
CA LEU A 89 10.19 -9.79 -13.33
C LEU A 89 9.82 -9.56 -14.80
N ASP A 90 10.59 -8.73 -15.49
CA ASP A 90 10.32 -8.38 -16.89
C ASP A 90 10.45 -9.60 -17.79
N ARG A 91 11.52 -10.40 -17.63
CA ARG A 91 11.76 -11.63 -18.39
C ARG A 91 10.59 -12.61 -18.28
N GLU A 92 10.22 -12.95 -17.05
CA GLU A 92 9.21 -13.98 -16.79
C GLU A 92 7.79 -13.51 -17.16
N LEU A 93 7.44 -12.25 -16.88
CA LEU A 93 6.13 -11.73 -17.22
C LEU A 93 5.95 -11.49 -18.72
N GLN A 94 7.03 -11.13 -19.45
CA GLN A 94 6.98 -11.07 -20.91
C GLN A 94 6.74 -12.46 -21.53
N GLN A 95 7.39 -13.50 -21.01
CA GLN A 95 7.13 -14.90 -21.41
C GLN A 95 5.69 -15.31 -21.07
N ALA A 96 5.11 -14.78 -20.00
CA ALA A 96 3.71 -14.97 -19.63
C ALA A 96 2.71 -14.15 -20.47
N GLY A 97 3.19 -13.35 -21.45
CA GLY A 97 2.36 -12.60 -22.40
C GLY A 97 2.08 -11.15 -22.04
N PHE A 98 2.63 -10.63 -20.94
CA PHE A 98 2.52 -9.21 -20.60
C PHE A 98 3.50 -8.38 -21.44
N LYS A 99 2.97 -7.47 -22.26
CA LYS A 99 3.79 -6.58 -23.12
C LYS A 99 4.35 -5.39 -22.34
N ASN A 100 3.60 -4.92 -21.35
CA ASN A 100 3.95 -3.77 -20.54
C ASN A 100 3.76 -4.06 -19.05
N ILE A 101 4.70 -3.63 -18.23
CA ILE A 101 4.62 -3.68 -16.76
C ILE A 101 4.81 -2.25 -16.27
N THR A 102 3.82 -1.74 -15.55
CA THR A 102 3.86 -0.38 -15.00
C THR A 102 3.90 -0.41 -13.49
N PHE A 103 4.65 0.52 -12.90
CA PHE A 103 4.76 0.68 -11.45
C PHE A 103 4.27 2.04 -11.02
N ALA A 104 3.37 2.07 -10.05
CA ALA A 104 2.87 3.29 -9.42
C ALA A 104 3.22 3.33 -7.95
N ARG A 105 3.91 4.39 -7.51
CA ARG A 105 4.29 4.60 -6.12
C ARG A 105 3.19 5.31 -5.34
N PHE A 106 2.90 4.83 -4.14
CA PHE A 106 1.98 5.46 -3.20
C PHE A 106 2.68 5.83 -1.88
N PRO A 107 2.33 6.96 -1.28
CA PRO A 107 2.94 7.39 -0.02
C PRO A 107 2.50 6.56 1.18
N ASN A 108 1.34 5.89 1.08
CA ASN A 108 0.76 5.08 2.14
C ASN A 108 -0.18 3.99 1.58
N GLY A 109 -0.56 3.03 2.44
CA GLY A 109 -1.45 1.93 2.04
C GLY A 109 -2.89 2.35 1.75
N PRO A 110 -3.53 3.26 2.51
CA PRO A 110 -4.84 3.77 2.17
C PRO A 110 -4.95 4.35 0.76
N ASP A 111 -3.98 5.17 0.31
CA ASP A 111 -3.98 5.74 -1.05
C ASP A 111 -3.84 4.65 -2.13
N LEU A 112 -3.01 3.62 -1.87
CA LEU A 112 -2.90 2.46 -2.76
C LEU A 112 -4.23 1.69 -2.82
N ASN A 113 -4.91 1.53 -1.69
CA ASN A 113 -6.21 0.89 -1.63
C ASN A 113 -7.25 1.61 -2.52
N GLU A 114 -7.29 2.95 -2.48
CA GLU A 114 -8.21 3.73 -3.33
C GLU A 114 -7.91 3.49 -4.82
N ALA A 115 -6.64 3.37 -5.20
CA ALA A 115 -6.25 3.06 -6.59
C ALA A 115 -6.66 1.64 -7.02
N LEU A 116 -6.57 0.63 -6.10
CA LEU A 116 -7.10 -0.72 -6.35
C LEU A 116 -8.61 -0.70 -6.53
N VAL A 117 -9.34 -0.01 -5.66
CA VAL A 117 -10.81 0.14 -5.73
C VAL A 117 -11.24 0.83 -7.01
N ALA A 118 -10.50 1.86 -7.44
CA ALA A 118 -10.76 2.58 -8.68
C ALA A 118 -10.38 1.79 -9.96
N GLY A 119 -9.87 0.56 -9.84
CA GLY A 119 -9.44 -0.25 -10.98
C GLY A 119 -8.23 0.29 -11.73
N GLN A 120 -7.45 1.17 -11.09
CA GLN A 120 -6.22 1.72 -11.65
C GLN A 120 -5.03 0.75 -11.54
N LEU A 121 -5.12 -0.22 -10.65
CA LEU A 121 -4.12 -1.24 -10.38
C LEU A 121 -4.71 -2.64 -10.50
N ASP A 122 -3.86 -3.59 -10.88
CA ASP A 122 -4.15 -5.02 -10.89
C ASP A 122 -3.58 -5.71 -9.65
N VAL A 123 -2.39 -5.26 -9.22
CA VAL A 123 -1.62 -5.80 -8.09
C VAL A 123 -1.20 -4.69 -7.17
N GLY A 124 -1.26 -4.94 -5.86
CA GLY A 124 -0.79 -4.02 -4.83
C GLY A 124 0.23 -4.69 -3.91
N SER A 125 1.40 -4.05 -3.71
CA SER A 125 2.39 -4.41 -2.68
C SER A 125 2.32 -3.41 -1.55
N LEU A 126 1.83 -3.86 -0.38
CA LEU A 126 1.52 -2.98 0.74
C LEU A 126 1.62 -3.72 2.08
N GLY A 127 1.46 -3.00 3.20
CA GLY A 127 1.46 -3.59 4.53
C GLY A 127 0.16 -4.32 4.87
N ASP A 128 0.21 -5.14 5.92
CA ASP A 128 -0.91 -5.94 6.43
C ASP A 128 -2.16 -5.12 6.78
N THR A 129 -1.98 -4.06 7.52
CA THR A 129 -3.08 -3.24 8.05
C THR A 129 -3.98 -2.68 6.94
N PRO A 130 -3.47 -1.96 5.92
CA PRO A 130 -4.32 -1.48 4.84
C PRO A 130 -4.90 -2.61 4.00
N ALA A 131 -4.17 -3.70 3.73
CA ALA A 131 -4.67 -4.82 2.95
C ALA A 131 -5.85 -5.54 3.64
N ILE A 132 -5.75 -5.79 4.95
CA ILE A 132 -6.84 -6.38 5.75
C ILE A 132 -8.05 -5.44 5.80
N VAL A 133 -7.84 -4.14 6.01
CA VAL A 133 -8.93 -3.15 6.05
C VAL A 133 -9.66 -3.09 4.71
N LEU A 134 -8.94 -3.18 3.59
CA LEU A 134 -9.52 -3.24 2.25
C LEU A 134 -10.42 -4.48 2.09
N ARG A 135 -9.89 -5.67 2.41
CA ARG A 135 -10.66 -6.93 2.33
C ARG A 135 -11.88 -6.92 3.26
N ALA A 136 -11.72 -6.43 4.49
CA ALA A 136 -12.80 -6.32 5.48
C ALA A 136 -13.91 -5.33 5.10
N ARG A 137 -13.68 -4.45 4.14
CA ARG A 137 -14.70 -3.57 3.52
C ARG A 137 -15.48 -4.26 2.40
N GLY A 138 -15.18 -5.53 2.11
CA GLY A 138 -15.82 -6.30 1.05
C GLY A 138 -15.20 -6.11 -0.33
N GLN A 139 -14.02 -5.51 -0.42
CA GLN A 139 -13.34 -5.36 -1.71
C GLN A 139 -12.81 -6.70 -2.21
N GLU A 140 -13.08 -6.95 -3.48
CA GLU A 140 -12.73 -8.21 -4.15
C GLU A 140 -11.24 -8.27 -4.50
N THR A 141 -10.45 -8.62 -3.49
CA THR A 141 -9.00 -8.85 -3.61
C THR A 141 -8.62 -10.25 -3.15
N ARG A 142 -7.50 -10.76 -3.66
CA ARG A 142 -6.89 -12.02 -3.22
C ARG A 142 -5.48 -11.77 -2.71
N LEU A 143 -5.14 -12.42 -1.60
CA LEU A 143 -3.79 -12.46 -1.06
C LEU A 143 -2.95 -13.42 -1.90
N LEU A 144 -1.93 -12.90 -2.58
CA LEU A 144 -1.02 -13.71 -3.37
C LEU A 144 0.16 -14.21 -2.52
N ARG A 145 0.72 -13.30 -1.69
CA ARG A 145 1.97 -13.61 -0.99
C ARG A 145 2.15 -12.76 0.26
N ILE A 146 2.82 -13.33 1.25
CA ILE A 146 3.50 -12.63 2.35
C ILE A 146 4.97 -12.52 1.94
N THR A 147 5.45 -11.31 1.64
CA THR A 147 6.83 -11.09 1.18
C THR A 147 7.81 -10.92 2.33
N GLN A 148 7.34 -10.36 3.44
CA GLN A 148 8.13 -10.13 4.66
C GLN A 148 7.20 -10.16 5.88
N PHE A 149 7.68 -10.69 7.00
CA PHE A 149 6.96 -10.72 8.27
C PHE A 149 7.90 -10.38 9.44
N ASN A 150 7.34 -10.12 10.62
CA ASN A 150 8.07 -9.64 11.80
C ASN A 150 8.80 -8.29 11.57
N THR A 151 8.28 -7.45 10.67
CA THR A 151 8.82 -6.11 10.43
C THR A 151 8.64 -5.25 11.68
N THR A 152 9.76 -4.72 12.19
CA THR A 152 9.75 -3.94 13.44
C THR A 152 9.21 -2.54 13.23
N ALA A 153 8.27 -2.12 14.07
CA ALA A 153 7.90 -0.72 14.27
C ALA A 153 8.62 -0.19 15.52
N TRP A 154 8.95 1.08 15.52
CA TRP A 154 9.71 1.73 16.60
C TRP A 154 8.94 2.92 17.17
N LEU A 155 8.99 3.13 18.48
CA LEU A 155 8.52 4.33 19.13
C LEU A 155 9.73 5.16 19.54
N VAL A 156 9.96 6.26 18.84
CA VAL A 156 11.12 7.14 19.00
C VAL A 156 10.68 8.46 19.57
N ALA A 157 11.29 8.93 20.65
CA ALA A 157 11.01 10.21 21.26
C ALA A 157 11.83 11.34 20.64
N LYS A 158 11.38 12.60 20.84
CA LYS A 158 12.20 13.79 20.55
C LYS A 158 13.45 13.82 21.40
N LYS A 159 14.51 14.51 20.94
CA LYS A 159 15.74 14.73 21.71
C LYS A 159 15.38 15.39 23.05
N ASN A 160 15.96 14.88 24.12
CA ASN A 160 15.67 15.32 25.51
C ASN A 160 14.19 15.17 25.92
N GLY A 161 13.44 14.32 25.20
CA GLY A 161 12.03 14.00 25.47
C GLY A 161 11.84 12.78 26.36
N PRO A 162 10.62 12.21 26.34
CA PRO A 162 10.24 11.04 27.13
C PRO A 162 11.20 9.86 26.93
N ARG A 163 11.45 9.12 28.00
CA ARG A 163 12.27 7.90 28.02
C ARG A 163 11.47 6.65 28.31
N SER A 164 10.20 6.82 28.73
CA SER A 164 9.30 5.74 29.10
C SER A 164 7.89 5.99 28.58
N LEU A 165 7.07 4.94 28.54
CA LEU A 165 5.66 5.04 28.17
C LEU A 165 4.87 5.91 29.18
N ALA A 166 5.23 5.87 30.45
CA ALA A 166 4.55 6.65 31.50
C ALA A 166 4.68 8.17 31.26
N GLU A 167 5.83 8.62 30.75
CA GLU A 167 6.09 10.03 30.45
C GLU A 167 5.37 10.56 29.20
N LEU A 168 4.71 9.66 28.44
CA LEU A 168 3.90 10.04 27.28
C LEU A 168 2.50 10.53 27.64
N LYS A 169 2.05 10.38 28.88
CA LYS A 169 0.73 10.88 29.32
C LYS A 169 0.61 12.38 29.08
N GLY A 170 -0.52 12.81 28.53
CA GLY A 170 -0.77 14.19 28.13
C GLY A 170 -0.07 14.64 26.85
N GLN A 171 0.76 13.79 26.22
CA GLN A 171 1.59 14.17 25.09
C GLN A 171 0.92 13.84 23.74
N LYS A 172 1.48 14.46 22.67
CA LYS A 172 1.13 14.13 21.27
C LYS A 172 2.13 13.12 20.72
N ILE A 173 1.62 12.06 20.11
CA ILE A 173 2.43 11.03 19.44
C ILE A 173 2.04 11.00 17.97
N ALA A 174 3.01 11.17 17.08
CA ALA A 174 2.80 11.07 15.65
C ALA A 174 2.84 9.63 15.17
N THR A 175 2.07 9.32 14.14
CA THR A 175 2.19 8.11 13.33
C THR A 175 1.45 8.27 12.02
N GLN A 176 1.79 7.46 11.02
CA GLN A 176 1.03 7.36 9.77
C GLN A 176 -0.20 6.47 10.00
N LYS A 177 -1.40 7.07 10.16
CA LYS A 177 -2.65 6.32 10.38
C LYS A 177 -2.92 5.33 9.25
N GLY A 178 -3.48 4.17 9.60
CA GLY A 178 -3.78 3.11 8.64
C GLY A 178 -2.58 2.22 8.27
N SER A 179 -1.42 2.41 8.92
CA SER A 179 -0.22 1.59 8.76
C SER A 179 -0.02 0.57 9.88
N TYR A 180 0.95 -0.36 9.72
CA TYR A 180 1.36 -1.26 10.80
C TYR A 180 1.98 -0.52 11.98
N MET A 181 2.63 0.64 11.76
CA MET A 181 3.16 1.49 12.82
C MET A 181 2.03 2.08 13.69
N HIS A 182 0.93 2.49 13.04
CA HIS A 182 -0.27 2.93 13.76
C HIS A 182 -0.88 1.80 14.59
N ARG A 183 -1.01 0.60 14.01
CA ARG A 183 -1.49 -0.58 14.72
C ARG A 183 -0.61 -0.94 15.91
N TYR A 184 0.72 -0.95 15.71
CA TYR A 184 1.69 -1.14 16.81
C TYR A 184 1.47 -0.11 17.93
N LEU A 185 1.39 1.18 17.59
CA LEU A 185 1.17 2.23 18.58
C LEU A 185 -0.12 2.03 19.39
N LEU A 186 -1.23 1.70 18.72
CA LEU A 186 -2.51 1.46 19.40
C LEU A 186 -2.43 0.25 20.34
N GLY A 187 -1.79 -0.84 19.92
CA GLY A 187 -1.56 -2.02 20.75
C GLY A 187 -0.69 -1.72 21.96
N LEU A 188 0.43 -1.03 21.75
CA LEU A 188 1.36 -0.63 22.80
C LEU A 188 0.68 0.25 23.86
N LEU A 189 -0.08 1.25 23.41
CA LEU A 189 -0.81 2.18 24.32
C LEU A 189 -1.92 1.46 25.10
N ALA A 190 -2.56 0.46 24.48
CA ALA A 190 -3.57 -0.37 25.15
C ALA A 190 -2.93 -1.29 26.21
N GLU A 191 -1.82 -1.95 25.90
CA GLU A 191 -1.05 -2.78 26.85
C GLU A 191 -0.56 -1.95 28.04
N ALA A 192 -0.06 -0.74 27.78
CA ALA A 192 0.37 0.20 28.82
C ALA A 192 -0.79 0.89 29.57
N LYS A 193 -2.05 0.69 29.16
CA LYS A 193 -3.25 1.31 29.72
C LYS A 193 -3.24 2.85 29.72
N ILE A 194 -2.59 3.47 28.75
CA ILE A 194 -2.48 4.93 28.59
C ILE A 194 -3.13 5.45 27.30
N ALA A 195 -3.90 4.62 26.59
CA ALA A 195 -4.48 4.98 25.29
C ALA A 195 -5.38 6.23 25.35
N LYS A 196 -6.03 6.49 26.49
CA LYS A 196 -6.89 7.67 26.71
C LYS A 196 -6.10 8.91 27.15
N ASP A 197 -4.86 8.72 27.60
CA ASP A 197 -4.02 9.79 28.17
C ASP A 197 -3.10 10.43 27.13
N VAL A 198 -3.10 9.93 25.88
CA VAL A 198 -2.22 10.43 24.80
C VAL A 198 -3.03 10.87 23.58
N LYS A 199 -2.51 11.85 22.84
CA LYS A 199 -3.12 12.30 21.58
C LYS A 199 -2.35 11.73 20.39
N VAL A 200 -2.92 10.74 19.70
CA VAL A 200 -2.34 10.19 18.45
C VAL A 200 -2.71 11.09 17.27
N VAL A 201 -1.71 11.66 16.59
CA VAL A 201 -1.86 12.53 15.43
C VAL A 201 -1.37 11.84 14.16
N HIS A 202 -2.07 12.09 13.04
CA HIS A 202 -1.63 11.62 11.73
C HIS A 202 -0.63 12.59 11.12
N LEU A 203 0.58 12.10 10.81
CA LEU A 203 1.57 12.83 10.03
C LEU A 203 2.23 11.85 9.05
N MET A 204 2.54 12.33 7.85
CA MET A 204 3.36 11.58 6.90
C MET A 204 4.82 11.55 7.37
N THR A 205 5.61 10.59 6.87
CA THR A 205 6.97 10.32 7.39
C THR A 205 7.86 11.57 7.45
N THR A 206 7.87 12.38 6.39
CA THR A 206 8.69 13.62 6.35
C THR A 206 8.22 14.67 7.34
N GLU A 207 6.90 14.86 7.45
CA GLU A 207 6.26 15.78 8.39
C GLU A 207 6.49 15.34 9.85
N ALA A 208 6.33 14.03 10.11
CA ALA A 208 6.51 13.45 11.44
C ALA A 208 7.95 13.59 11.94
N LYS A 209 8.94 13.35 11.06
CA LYS A 209 10.35 13.56 11.39
C LYS A 209 10.61 15.02 11.74
N ALA A 210 10.15 15.96 10.91
CA ALA A 210 10.33 17.39 11.16
C ALA A 210 9.62 17.84 12.44
N ALA A 211 8.40 17.36 12.72
CA ALA A 211 7.65 17.65 13.95
C ALA A 211 8.35 17.08 15.19
N LEU A 212 8.95 15.90 15.10
CA LEU A 212 9.75 15.30 16.17
C LEU A 212 11.01 16.13 16.46
N GLU A 213 11.71 16.57 15.40
CA GLU A 213 12.92 17.40 15.51
C GLU A 213 12.64 18.75 16.16
N ARG A 214 11.52 19.42 15.82
CA ARG A 214 11.08 20.67 16.44
C ARG A 214 10.47 20.51 17.83
N GLY A 215 10.09 19.28 18.21
CA GLY A 215 9.42 19.00 19.48
C GLY A 215 7.91 19.25 19.47
N ASP A 216 7.27 19.42 18.31
CA ASP A 216 5.82 19.58 18.14
C ASP A 216 5.05 18.33 18.57
N VAL A 217 5.72 17.17 18.50
CA VAL A 217 5.28 15.87 19.02
C VAL A 217 6.33 15.31 19.97
N ALA A 218 5.89 14.62 21.02
CA ALA A 218 6.77 14.03 22.01
C ALA A 218 7.45 12.75 21.53
N ALA A 219 6.74 11.99 20.68
CA ALA A 219 7.24 10.75 20.10
C ALA A 219 6.64 10.49 18.72
N TYR A 220 7.26 9.58 17.97
CA TYR A 220 6.84 9.14 16.66
C TYR A 220 6.92 7.61 16.55
N ALA A 221 5.77 6.98 16.26
CA ALA A 221 5.74 5.56 15.92
C ALA A 221 6.06 5.41 14.43
N THR A 222 7.21 4.81 14.13
CA THR A 222 7.85 4.85 12.82
C THR A 222 8.26 3.47 12.29
N SER A 223 8.75 3.45 11.04
CA SER A 223 9.10 2.23 10.29
C SER A 223 10.39 1.57 10.75
N SER A 224 10.61 0.35 10.25
CA SER A 224 11.79 -0.46 10.52
C SER A 224 13.10 0.24 10.19
N ASP A 225 13.15 1.04 9.12
CA ASP A 225 14.38 1.70 8.67
C ASP A 225 14.61 3.03 9.40
N LEU A 226 13.57 3.83 9.53
CA LEU A 226 13.67 5.17 10.13
C LEU A 226 13.92 5.10 11.64
N GLY A 227 13.39 4.10 12.34
CA GLY A 227 13.63 3.93 13.78
C GLY A 227 15.11 3.82 14.13
N PRO A 228 15.87 2.84 13.60
CA PRO A 228 17.30 2.73 13.80
C PRO A 228 18.08 3.94 13.30
N PHE A 229 17.67 4.56 12.18
CA PHE A 229 18.28 5.78 11.69
C PHE A 229 18.15 6.94 12.68
N LEU A 230 16.95 7.19 13.20
CA LEU A 230 16.73 8.22 14.23
C LEU A 230 17.53 7.91 15.51
N LYS A 231 17.58 6.64 15.92
CA LYS A 231 18.41 6.19 17.03
C LYS A 231 19.89 6.55 16.82
N SER A 232 20.43 6.33 15.62
CA SER A 232 21.82 6.69 15.29
C SER A 232 22.07 8.21 15.31
N GLN A 233 20.99 9.01 15.13
CA GLN A 233 21.04 10.47 15.24
C GLN A 233 20.83 10.98 16.69
N GLY A 234 20.81 10.08 17.68
CA GLY A 234 20.68 10.42 19.10
C GLY A 234 19.26 10.65 19.60
N PHE A 235 18.23 10.23 18.82
CA PHE A 235 16.87 10.24 19.30
C PHE A 235 16.60 9.02 20.21
N PRO A 236 15.99 9.19 21.41
CA PRO A 236 15.72 8.08 22.30
C PRO A 236 14.67 7.13 21.71
N VAL A 237 14.95 5.83 21.80
CA VAL A 237 13.95 4.80 21.53
C VAL A 237 13.25 4.47 22.86
N ILE A 238 11.91 4.64 22.89
CA ILE A 238 11.09 4.28 24.05
C ILE A 238 10.77 2.80 24.01
N ASP A 239 10.38 2.29 22.81
CA ASP A 239 9.97 0.90 22.64
C ASP A 239 10.04 0.45 21.17
N SER A 240 9.86 -0.84 20.93
CA SER A 240 9.72 -1.41 19.59
C SER A 240 8.77 -2.60 19.57
N SER A 241 8.14 -2.87 18.43
CA SER A 241 7.25 -4.02 18.27
C SER A 241 7.94 -5.37 18.45
N ALA A 242 9.28 -5.41 18.43
CA ALA A 242 10.03 -6.63 18.71
C ALA A 242 9.82 -7.13 20.16
N ASN A 243 9.44 -6.25 21.09
CA ASN A 243 9.16 -6.57 22.49
C ASN A 243 7.69 -7.03 22.70
N HIS A 244 6.83 -6.93 21.67
CA HIS A 244 5.38 -7.15 21.80
C HIS A 244 4.91 -8.20 20.81
N LYS A 245 4.52 -9.36 21.31
CA LYS A 245 4.07 -10.48 20.49
C LYS A 245 2.82 -10.09 19.69
N GLY A 246 2.94 -10.19 18.35
CA GLY A 246 1.83 -9.92 17.42
C GLY A 246 1.68 -8.45 16.99
N LEU A 247 2.52 -7.53 17.48
CA LEU A 247 2.48 -6.12 17.05
C LEU A 247 3.44 -5.78 15.90
N SER A 248 4.29 -6.70 15.47
CA SER A 248 5.16 -6.52 14.29
C SER A 248 4.35 -6.50 12.98
N GLY A 249 4.89 -5.84 11.97
CA GLY A 249 4.27 -5.70 10.66
C GLY A 249 4.52 -6.88 9.72
N THR A 250 3.69 -6.97 8.68
CA THR A 250 3.79 -7.94 7.60
C THR A 250 3.61 -7.22 6.26
N SER A 251 4.42 -7.53 5.27
CA SER A 251 4.29 -7.00 3.91
C SER A 251 3.64 -8.04 3.01
N LEU A 252 2.67 -7.60 2.23
CA LEU A 252 1.79 -8.44 1.43
C LEU A 252 1.82 -8.03 -0.03
N VAL A 253 1.50 -8.99 -0.90
CA VAL A 253 1.04 -8.72 -2.27
C VAL A 253 -0.38 -9.22 -2.40
N VAL A 254 -1.25 -8.34 -2.91
CA VAL A 254 -2.64 -8.66 -3.23
C VAL A 254 -2.90 -8.36 -4.71
N ALA A 255 -3.89 -9.06 -5.30
CA ALA A 255 -4.39 -8.75 -6.64
C ALA A 255 -5.92 -8.60 -6.61
N THR A 256 -6.48 -7.84 -7.57
CA THR A 256 -7.92 -7.73 -7.73
C THR A 256 -8.50 -9.02 -8.32
N GLU A 257 -9.69 -9.44 -7.85
CA GLU A 257 -10.36 -10.63 -8.39
C GLU A 257 -10.73 -10.46 -9.87
N SER A 258 -11.06 -9.24 -10.29
CA SER A 258 -11.37 -8.93 -11.69
C SER A 258 -10.17 -9.10 -12.64
N PHE A 259 -8.95 -8.85 -12.16
CA PHE A 259 -7.72 -9.16 -12.89
C PHE A 259 -7.47 -10.66 -12.93
N LEU A 260 -7.57 -11.35 -11.80
CA LEU A 260 -7.33 -12.79 -11.70
C LEU A 260 -8.33 -13.62 -12.50
N ALA A 261 -9.58 -13.15 -12.65
CA ALA A 261 -10.56 -13.79 -13.52
C ALA A 261 -10.12 -13.81 -15.00
N LYS A 262 -9.31 -12.83 -15.43
CA LYS A 262 -8.73 -12.76 -16.79
C LYS A 262 -7.38 -13.45 -16.90
N GLN A 263 -6.71 -13.68 -15.77
CA GLN A 263 -5.36 -14.24 -15.65
C GLN A 263 -5.33 -15.28 -14.53
N PRO A 264 -6.01 -16.43 -14.68
CA PRO A 264 -6.16 -17.42 -13.59
C PRO A 264 -4.81 -18.03 -13.15
N ASP A 265 -3.85 -18.16 -14.05
CA ASP A 265 -2.51 -18.71 -13.75
C ASP A 265 -1.55 -17.68 -13.14
N PHE A 266 -1.95 -16.42 -13.05
CA PHE A 266 -1.09 -15.35 -12.56
C PHE A 266 -0.57 -15.59 -11.15
N PRO A 267 -1.37 -16.04 -10.16
CA PRO A 267 -0.88 -16.27 -8.80
C PRO A 267 0.31 -17.22 -8.76
N GLN A 268 0.22 -18.37 -9.45
CA GLN A 268 1.28 -19.37 -9.49
C GLN A 268 2.56 -18.81 -10.15
N LYS A 269 2.44 -18.17 -11.32
CA LYS A 269 3.57 -17.58 -12.04
C LYS A 269 4.23 -16.45 -11.24
N PHE A 270 3.44 -15.55 -10.68
CA PHE A 270 3.95 -14.42 -9.93
C PHE A 270 4.62 -14.86 -8.62
N ASN A 271 4.08 -15.86 -7.94
CA ASN A 271 4.68 -16.46 -6.76
C ASN A 271 6.01 -17.15 -7.08
N ALA A 272 6.12 -17.83 -8.22
CA ALA A 272 7.39 -18.43 -8.68
C ALA A 272 8.47 -17.35 -8.90
N ILE A 273 8.14 -16.26 -9.59
CA ILE A 273 9.02 -15.10 -9.80
C ILE A 273 9.52 -14.53 -8.48
N LEU A 274 8.62 -14.28 -7.54
CA LEU A 274 9.01 -13.69 -6.25
C LEU A 274 9.76 -14.68 -5.34
N THR A 275 9.55 -15.99 -5.51
CA THR A 275 10.33 -17.03 -4.83
C THR A 275 11.76 -17.06 -5.36
N GLU A 276 11.95 -17.04 -6.69
CA GLU A 276 13.28 -16.92 -7.31
C GLU A 276 13.99 -15.66 -6.81
N ALA A 277 13.32 -14.52 -6.86
CA ALA A 277 13.87 -13.26 -6.40
C ALA A 277 14.22 -13.25 -4.90
N ALA A 278 13.43 -13.89 -4.05
CA ALA A 278 13.73 -14.00 -2.63
C ALA A 278 14.97 -14.85 -2.35
N LYS A 279 15.15 -15.95 -3.10
CA LYS A 279 16.33 -16.81 -3.02
C LYS A 279 17.59 -16.07 -3.51
N ASP A 280 17.49 -15.43 -4.70
CA ASP A 280 18.59 -14.65 -5.27
C ASP A 280 19.00 -13.48 -4.37
N LEU A 281 18.03 -12.75 -3.81
CA LEU A 281 18.25 -11.67 -2.85
C LEU A 281 19.06 -12.13 -1.62
N LYS A 282 18.72 -13.29 -1.06
CA LYS A 282 19.42 -13.86 0.10
C LYS A 282 20.81 -14.34 -0.28
N ALA A 283 20.98 -14.94 -1.45
CA ALA A 283 22.28 -15.38 -1.96
C ALA A 283 23.20 -14.18 -2.26
N ASN A 284 22.64 -13.05 -2.72
CA ASN A 284 23.33 -11.81 -3.07
C ASN A 284 23.05 -10.69 -2.06
N SER A 285 23.08 -11.02 -0.77
CA SER A 285 22.61 -10.16 0.32
C SER A 285 23.31 -8.79 0.38
N GLU A 286 24.61 -8.72 0.12
CA GLU A 286 25.37 -7.47 0.13
C GLU A 286 24.91 -6.52 -0.99
N GLU A 287 24.74 -7.04 -2.21
CA GLU A 287 24.20 -6.27 -3.35
C GLU A 287 22.78 -5.79 -3.05
N TYR A 288 21.96 -6.63 -2.41
CA TYR A 288 20.60 -6.24 -2.01
C TYR A 288 20.61 -5.13 -0.95
N TYR A 289 21.46 -5.19 0.06
CA TYR A 289 21.59 -4.13 1.04
C TYR A 289 22.05 -2.81 0.41
N GLN A 290 22.99 -2.86 -0.54
CA GLN A 290 23.43 -1.68 -1.30
C GLN A 290 22.26 -1.09 -2.12
N TYR A 291 21.49 -1.93 -2.82
CA TYR A 291 20.27 -1.51 -3.54
C TYR A 291 19.28 -0.83 -2.60
N HIS A 292 19.00 -1.45 -1.45
CA HIS A 292 18.06 -0.90 -0.47
C HIS A 292 18.56 0.44 0.10
N ALA A 293 19.84 0.56 0.40
CA ALA A 293 20.46 1.81 0.85
C ALA A 293 20.37 2.93 -0.19
N GLN A 294 20.53 2.60 -1.48
CA GLN A 294 20.39 3.56 -2.58
C GLN A 294 18.97 4.15 -2.68
N ILE A 295 17.93 3.34 -2.51
CA ILE A 295 16.54 3.78 -2.63
C ILE A 295 16.01 4.47 -1.39
N THR A 296 16.47 4.08 -0.19
CA THR A 296 16.05 4.66 1.08
C THR A 296 16.85 5.88 1.49
N LYS A 297 18.09 6.01 0.96
CA LYS A 297 19.08 7.02 1.34
C LYS A 297 19.58 6.87 2.79
N TYR A 298 19.41 5.69 3.39
CA TYR A 298 19.96 5.37 4.70
C TYR A 298 21.32 4.69 4.56
N PRO A 299 22.21 4.86 5.56
CA PRO A 299 23.49 4.14 5.62
C PRO A 299 23.28 2.62 5.60
N ILE A 300 24.18 1.89 4.94
CA ILE A 300 24.06 0.43 4.75
C ILE A 300 23.99 -0.32 6.10
N ASP A 301 24.68 0.16 7.12
CA ASP A 301 24.66 -0.44 8.46
C ASP A 301 23.27 -0.35 9.09
N ILE A 302 22.56 0.77 8.85
CA ILE A 302 21.18 0.93 9.27
C ILE A 302 20.28 -0.06 8.54
N ILE A 303 20.48 -0.24 7.23
CA ILE A 303 19.71 -1.20 6.44
C ILE A 303 19.92 -2.63 6.93
N LYS A 304 21.16 -3.04 7.19
CA LYS A 304 21.47 -4.39 7.70
C LYS A 304 20.77 -4.69 9.04
N VAL A 305 20.71 -3.69 9.93
CA VAL A 305 20.00 -3.83 11.21
C VAL A 305 18.48 -3.86 11.03
N SER A 306 17.96 -3.04 10.10
CA SER A 306 16.52 -2.85 9.90
C SER A 306 15.86 -3.97 9.13
N LEU A 307 16.63 -4.72 8.34
CA LEU A 307 16.14 -5.71 7.38
C LEU A 307 16.84 -7.07 7.55
N PRO A 308 16.58 -7.80 8.63
CA PRO A 308 17.09 -9.16 8.77
C PRO A 308 16.51 -10.06 7.68
N LEU A 309 17.35 -10.65 6.82
CA LEU A 309 16.90 -11.43 5.65
C LEU A 309 16.04 -12.65 6.01
N LYS A 310 16.13 -13.16 7.24
CA LYS A 310 15.25 -14.21 7.76
C LYS A 310 13.76 -13.81 7.78
N GLN A 311 13.46 -12.51 7.77
CA GLN A 311 12.10 -11.99 7.70
C GLN A 311 11.53 -12.02 6.28
N ILE A 312 12.37 -12.17 5.26
CA ILE A 312 11.95 -12.29 3.85
C ILE A 312 11.58 -13.74 3.56
N SER A 313 10.35 -13.94 3.10
CA SER A 313 9.83 -15.28 2.81
C SER A 313 10.20 -15.74 1.40
N GLU A 314 10.64 -16.99 1.32
CA GLU A 314 10.77 -17.73 0.05
C GLU A 314 9.47 -18.45 -0.32
N GLU A 315 8.62 -18.72 0.67
CA GLU A 315 7.31 -19.32 0.47
C GLU A 315 6.23 -18.24 0.27
N PRO A 316 5.18 -18.50 -0.52
CA PRO A 316 4.08 -17.56 -0.68
C PRO A 316 3.37 -17.22 0.63
N LEU A 317 3.02 -18.23 1.42
CA LEU A 317 2.25 -18.10 2.66
C LEU A 317 2.93 -18.86 3.81
N PRO A 318 4.07 -18.35 4.34
CA PRO A 318 4.80 -19.03 5.42
C PRO A 318 3.93 -19.08 6.68
N ALA A 319 3.94 -20.24 7.37
CA ALA A 319 3.08 -20.49 8.53
C ALA A 319 3.19 -19.44 9.64
N GLU A 320 4.40 -18.95 9.92
CA GLU A 320 4.63 -17.88 10.90
C GLU A 320 4.01 -16.56 10.45
N GLY A 321 4.17 -16.20 9.16
CA GLY A 321 3.58 -15.01 8.56
C GLY A 321 2.05 -15.05 8.56
N VAL A 322 1.45 -16.20 8.23
CA VAL A 322 0.00 -16.42 8.28
C VAL A 322 -0.53 -16.27 9.71
N LYS A 323 0.16 -16.85 10.71
CA LYS A 323 -0.21 -16.71 12.13
C LYS A 323 -0.18 -15.26 12.59
N LEU A 324 0.85 -14.50 12.20
CA LEU A 324 0.96 -13.08 12.52
C LEU A 324 -0.15 -12.26 11.84
N LEU A 325 -0.44 -12.56 10.57
CA LEU A 325 -1.49 -11.91 9.79
C LEU A 325 -2.89 -12.15 10.39
N GLU A 326 -3.16 -13.40 10.85
CA GLU A 326 -4.40 -13.74 11.56
C GLU A 326 -4.55 -12.96 12.87
N GLY A 327 -3.47 -12.83 13.63
CA GLY A 327 -3.44 -12.01 14.86
C GLY A 327 -3.70 -10.52 14.55
N THR A 328 -3.08 -10.00 13.49
CA THR A 328 -3.29 -8.62 13.00
C THR A 328 -4.76 -8.40 12.63
N LYS A 329 -5.36 -9.32 11.87
CA LYS A 329 -6.78 -9.23 11.48
C LYS A 329 -7.70 -9.20 12.71
N LYS A 330 -7.51 -10.12 13.66
CA LYS A 330 -8.29 -10.15 14.91
C LYS A 330 -8.16 -8.84 15.70
N PHE A 331 -6.96 -8.31 15.80
CA PHE A 331 -6.73 -7.02 16.46
C PHE A 331 -7.51 -5.89 15.76
N LEU A 332 -7.40 -5.78 14.43
CA LEU A 332 -8.07 -4.72 13.67
C LEU A 332 -9.60 -4.79 13.79
N VAL A 333 -10.17 -6.00 13.78
CA VAL A 333 -11.61 -6.21 14.00
C VAL A 333 -12.00 -5.81 15.43
N SER A 334 -11.25 -6.26 16.45
CA SER A 334 -11.55 -5.94 17.86
C SER A 334 -11.46 -4.45 18.19
N GLN A 335 -10.62 -3.70 17.46
CA GLN A 335 -10.48 -2.24 17.59
C GLN A 335 -11.46 -1.45 16.70
N GLY A 336 -12.34 -2.12 15.94
CA GLY A 336 -13.27 -1.48 15.00
C GLY A 336 -12.57 -0.81 13.80
N LEU A 337 -11.32 -1.13 13.54
CA LEU A 337 -10.54 -0.61 12.40
C LEU A 337 -10.82 -1.39 11.11
N ALA A 338 -11.19 -2.66 11.24
CA ALA A 338 -11.72 -3.50 10.16
C ALA A 338 -13.22 -3.73 10.37
N LYS A 339 -14.05 -3.52 9.31
CA LYS A 339 -15.51 -3.54 9.40
C LYS A 339 -16.11 -4.93 9.65
N SER A 340 -15.45 -5.97 9.08
CA SER A 340 -15.92 -7.36 9.18
C SER A 340 -14.75 -8.30 9.33
N ASP A 341 -15.02 -9.46 9.92
CA ASP A 341 -14.07 -10.58 9.94
C ASP A 341 -14.21 -11.41 8.67
N PHE A 342 -13.15 -12.12 8.31
CA PHE A 342 -13.10 -13.04 7.18
C PHE A 342 -12.05 -14.14 7.43
N LYS A 343 -12.17 -15.27 6.71
CA LYS A 343 -11.16 -16.32 6.81
C LYS A 343 -9.99 -16.00 5.88
N LEU A 344 -8.76 -16.11 6.38
CA LEU A 344 -7.56 -15.91 5.55
C LEU A 344 -7.48 -16.94 4.41
N THR A 345 -7.96 -18.18 4.64
CA THR A 345 -8.06 -19.22 3.62
C THR A 345 -8.95 -18.82 2.45
N ASP A 346 -10.01 -18.05 2.71
CA ASP A 346 -10.93 -17.57 1.67
C ASP A 346 -10.36 -16.34 0.93
N TRP A 347 -9.42 -15.64 1.56
CA TRP A 347 -8.72 -14.51 0.96
C TRP A 347 -7.51 -14.94 0.14
N ALA A 348 -6.83 -16.00 0.52
CA ALA A 348 -5.68 -16.53 -0.22
C ALA A 348 -6.07 -16.87 -1.66
N ALA A 349 -5.23 -16.50 -2.62
CA ALA A 349 -5.38 -16.94 -4.00
C ALA A 349 -5.17 -18.47 -4.07
N LYS A 350 -5.92 -19.11 -4.93
CA LYS A 350 -5.68 -20.53 -5.27
C LYS A 350 -4.54 -20.57 -6.28
N GLU A 351 -3.60 -21.47 -6.06
CA GLU A 351 -2.51 -21.81 -7.00
C GLU A 351 -2.97 -22.87 -8.00
#